data_2ae8bbc96dbacbde42210ca83bf2ee2d
#
_entry.id   2ae8bbc96dbacbde42210ca83bf2ee2d
#
_cell.length_a   1.000
_cell.length_b   1.000
_cell.length_c   1.000
_cell.angle_alpha   90.00
_cell.angle_beta   90.00
_cell.angle_gamma   90.00
#
_symmetry.space_group_name_H-M   'P 1'
#
loop_
_entity.id
_entity.type
_entity.pdbx_description
1 polymer ?
#
loop_
_entity_poly.entity_id
_entity_poly.type
_entity_poly.pdbx_seq_one_letter_code
_entity_poly.pdbx_strand_id
1 'polypeptide(L)'
;MKITFDDRPLVIITVNGPGELYYWVMTLINSLVSNRVPIQIWIFLTPCQFSSGCEQKVLQEKQFITKIFLPSETRQVCWGKKSLSFPRRGLILFLGGDIFNAVLLKKRSGYPLWVYGSHLRWSKFVDLYLARFLGDYNRYQFTPKKFVGDLLYSYVKQEALASENENQLFSQGSPRILFLPGSRSYAYKYILNFYRQLAKLLLPVFPKSSFAIGFPQHYSMNDIPAVNWNELKIPLYFGVTSHLMNQADLAVAIPGSSNLELFYRKKKTLILLPLNANSQDIPLTGIPEFIGKIPGVGPLIKKKIIQSINNRKKWVSLPNILMNREVFPELRGEVNPEDALDTIKNLIKSPTIDFEIPENEFPATAAATLSQLIQENVLC
;
A
#
# COMPACT_ATOMS: atom_id res chain seq x y z
N MET A 1 -21.41 38.06 -13.70
CA MET A 1 -21.55 36.80 -12.91
C MET A 1 -20.51 36.86 -11.80
N LYS A 2 -20.89 37.21 -10.57
CA LYS A 2 -19.95 37.24 -9.42
C LYS A 2 -19.58 35.80 -9.09
N ILE A 3 -18.33 35.41 -9.31
CA ILE A 3 -17.77 34.17 -8.82
C ILE A 3 -17.71 34.34 -7.29
N THR A 4 -18.66 33.79 -6.58
CA THR A 4 -18.56 33.64 -5.14
C THR A 4 -17.40 32.67 -4.88
N PHE A 5 -16.25 33.20 -4.50
CA PHE A 5 -15.16 32.39 -3.98
C PHE A 5 -15.71 31.67 -2.73
N ASP A 6 -15.63 30.36 -2.75
CA ASP A 6 -15.91 29.55 -1.59
C ASP A 6 -14.82 29.84 -0.54
N ASP A 7 -15.17 30.59 0.51
CA ASP A 7 -14.23 31.02 1.56
C ASP A 7 -13.79 29.88 2.53
N ARG A 8 -14.28 28.67 2.29
CA ARG A 8 -13.86 27.54 3.10
C ARG A 8 -12.36 27.29 2.95
N PRO A 9 -11.67 26.95 4.04
CA PRO A 9 -10.25 26.61 3.99
C PRO A 9 -9.96 25.44 3.05
N LEU A 10 -8.78 25.43 2.45
CA LEU A 10 -8.37 24.42 1.47
C LEU A 10 -7.36 23.43 2.04
N VAL A 11 -7.63 22.15 1.91
CA VAL A 11 -6.65 21.08 2.13
C VAL A 11 -6.19 20.55 0.78
N ILE A 12 -4.93 20.77 0.47
CA ILE A 12 -4.26 20.20 -0.70
C ILE A 12 -3.65 18.86 -0.29
N ILE A 13 -4.02 17.79 -0.96
CA ILE A 13 -3.44 16.46 -0.73
C ILE A 13 -2.60 16.07 -1.94
N THR A 14 -1.33 15.71 -1.73
CA THR A 14 -0.49 15.13 -2.77
C THR A 14 -0.41 13.61 -2.59
N VAL A 15 -0.59 12.88 -3.68
CA VAL A 15 -0.56 11.41 -3.70
C VAL A 15 -0.13 10.91 -5.08
N ASN A 16 0.40 9.69 -5.17
CA ASN A 16 0.86 9.15 -6.45
C ASN A 16 0.42 7.71 -6.75
N GLY A 17 0.31 6.87 -5.74
CA GLY A 17 0.07 5.45 -5.94
C GLY A 17 -1.36 5.04 -5.63
N PRO A 18 -1.88 3.98 -6.27
CA PRO A 18 -3.22 3.48 -5.95
C PRO A 18 -3.35 3.02 -4.50
N GLY A 19 -2.30 2.46 -3.90
CA GLY A 19 -2.32 2.03 -2.50
C GLY A 19 -2.47 3.19 -1.52
N GLU A 20 -1.69 4.27 -1.70
CA GLU A 20 -1.81 5.47 -0.88
C GLU A 20 -3.17 6.14 -1.07
N LEU A 21 -3.68 6.14 -2.32
CA LEU A 21 -4.99 6.69 -2.61
C LEU A 21 -6.10 5.96 -1.84
N TYR A 22 -6.15 4.63 -1.95
CA TYR A 22 -7.21 3.83 -1.31
C TYR A 22 -7.10 3.80 0.20
N TYR A 23 -5.91 3.50 0.71
CA TYR A 23 -5.73 3.24 2.13
C TYR A 23 -5.52 4.50 2.96
N TRP A 24 -4.99 5.58 2.37
CA TRP A 24 -4.69 6.79 3.14
C TRP A 24 -5.63 7.93 2.81
N VAL A 25 -5.70 8.32 1.52
CA VAL A 25 -6.50 9.48 1.11
C VAL A 25 -7.98 9.22 1.37
N MET A 26 -8.51 8.08 0.91
CA MET A 26 -9.94 7.79 1.08
C MET A 26 -10.33 7.59 2.55
N THR A 27 -9.48 6.95 3.35
CA THR A 27 -9.72 6.76 4.78
C THR A 27 -9.76 8.09 5.53
N LEU A 28 -8.84 8.99 5.20
CA LEU A 28 -8.84 10.35 5.77
C LEU A 28 -10.07 11.15 5.30
N ILE A 29 -10.40 11.13 4.02
CA ILE A 29 -11.58 11.84 3.48
C ILE A 29 -12.84 11.33 4.17
N ASN A 30 -13.03 10.05 4.32
CA ASN A 30 -14.17 9.48 5.02
C ASN A 30 -14.26 10.01 6.48
N SER A 31 -13.13 10.11 7.17
CA SER A 31 -13.08 10.67 8.52
C SER A 31 -13.43 12.16 8.56
N LEU A 32 -12.90 12.96 7.62
CA LEU A 32 -13.21 14.39 7.49
C LEU A 32 -14.70 14.63 7.20
N VAL A 33 -15.29 13.81 6.35
CA VAL A 33 -16.71 13.86 6.01
C VAL A 33 -17.59 13.47 7.19
N SER A 34 -17.27 12.37 7.87
CA SER A 34 -18.01 11.91 9.06
C SER A 34 -18.02 12.97 10.16
N ASN A 35 -16.90 13.70 10.29
CA ASN A 35 -16.76 14.80 11.24
C ASN A 35 -17.33 16.14 10.72
N ARG A 36 -17.92 16.16 9.51
CA ARG A 36 -18.51 17.35 8.84
C ARG A 36 -17.57 18.55 8.83
N VAL A 37 -16.27 18.31 8.61
CA VAL A 37 -15.27 19.39 8.58
C VAL A 37 -15.52 20.30 7.35
N PRO A 38 -15.77 21.61 7.52
CA PRO A 38 -16.18 22.50 6.43
C PRO A 38 -14.97 23.02 5.64
N ILE A 39 -14.36 22.15 4.84
CA ILE A 39 -13.17 22.44 4.02
C ILE A 39 -13.40 22.14 2.54
N GLN A 40 -12.52 22.67 1.70
CA GLN A 40 -12.34 22.23 0.31
C GLN A 40 -11.19 21.22 0.26
N ILE A 41 -11.30 20.22 -0.59
CA ILE A 41 -10.23 19.22 -0.80
C ILE A 41 -9.80 19.25 -2.26
N TRP A 42 -8.52 19.55 -2.50
CA TRP A 42 -7.89 19.44 -3.81
C TRP A 42 -6.87 18.33 -3.80
N ILE A 43 -6.99 17.40 -4.74
CA ILE A 43 -6.07 16.27 -4.90
C ILE A 43 -5.09 16.59 -6.04
N PHE A 44 -3.80 16.55 -5.74
CA PHE A 44 -2.74 16.65 -6.72
C PHE A 44 -2.10 15.28 -6.94
N LEU A 45 -2.45 14.64 -8.06
CA LEU A 45 -1.81 13.40 -8.48
C LEU A 45 -0.40 13.72 -8.98
N THR A 46 0.61 13.14 -8.34
CA THR A 46 2.00 13.31 -8.75
C THR A 46 2.44 12.21 -9.71
N PRO A 47 3.42 12.46 -10.61
CA PRO A 47 3.90 11.44 -11.51
C PRO A 47 4.36 10.18 -10.77
N CYS A 48 3.89 9.03 -11.20
CA CYS A 48 4.27 7.73 -10.66
C CYS A 48 4.47 6.74 -11.80
N GLN A 49 5.57 6.01 -11.76
CA GLN A 49 5.82 4.92 -12.72
C GLN A 49 4.87 3.72 -12.55
N PHE A 50 4.11 3.68 -11.45
CA PHE A 50 3.13 2.65 -11.14
C PHE A 50 1.68 3.16 -11.25
N SER A 51 1.47 4.37 -11.81
CA SER A 51 0.13 4.91 -12.04
C SER A 51 -0.62 4.05 -13.03
N SER A 52 -1.83 3.68 -12.68
CA SER A 52 -2.72 2.84 -13.51
C SER A 52 -3.60 3.66 -14.45
N GLY A 53 -3.71 4.98 -14.23
CA GLY A 53 -4.69 5.84 -14.88
C GLY A 53 -6.12 5.70 -14.34
N CYS A 54 -6.37 4.75 -13.45
CA CYS A 54 -7.68 4.54 -12.82
C CYS A 54 -7.90 5.45 -11.60
N GLU A 55 -6.84 6.07 -11.08
CA GLU A 55 -6.88 6.91 -9.88
C GLU A 55 -7.87 8.08 -10.03
N GLN A 56 -7.95 8.64 -11.22
CA GLN A 56 -8.90 9.73 -11.52
C GLN A 56 -10.34 9.27 -11.39
N LYS A 57 -10.70 8.11 -11.95
CA LYS A 57 -12.06 7.58 -11.91
C LYS A 57 -12.55 7.37 -10.47
N VAL A 58 -11.69 6.78 -9.64
CA VAL A 58 -12.00 6.54 -8.22
C VAL A 58 -12.28 7.82 -7.45
N LEU A 59 -11.53 8.89 -7.77
CA LEU A 59 -11.68 10.18 -7.11
C LEU A 59 -12.90 10.96 -7.61
N GLN A 60 -13.22 10.88 -8.92
CA GLN A 60 -14.35 11.61 -9.53
C GLN A 60 -15.72 11.19 -8.96
N GLU A 61 -15.86 9.97 -8.50
CA GLU A 61 -17.09 9.48 -7.87
C GLU A 61 -17.34 10.07 -6.47
N LYS A 62 -16.39 10.82 -5.91
CA LYS A 62 -16.47 11.33 -4.54
C LYS A 62 -16.85 12.81 -4.50
N GLN A 63 -18.08 13.09 -4.12
CA GLN A 63 -18.69 14.44 -4.07
C GLN A 63 -17.93 15.45 -3.18
N PHE A 64 -17.10 14.96 -2.24
CA PHE A 64 -16.38 15.81 -1.29
C PHE A 64 -15.06 16.37 -1.86
N ILE A 65 -14.57 15.83 -2.99
CA ILE A 65 -13.37 16.30 -3.65
C ILE A 65 -13.73 17.45 -4.57
N THR A 66 -13.23 18.65 -4.26
CA THR A 66 -13.57 19.87 -5.01
C THR A 66 -12.83 19.93 -6.34
N LYS A 67 -11.57 19.52 -6.39
CA LYS A 67 -10.73 19.51 -7.61
C LYS A 67 -9.74 18.36 -7.61
N ILE A 68 -9.47 17.84 -8.80
CA ILE A 68 -8.45 16.81 -9.04
C ILE A 68 -7.52 17.35 -10.14
N PHE A 69 -6.22 17.35 -9.86
CA PHE A 69 -5.17 17.72 -10.80
C PHE A 69 -4.42 16.47 -11.24
N LEU A 70 -4.41 16.22 -12.53
CA LEU A 70 -3.66 15.11 -13.13
C LEU A 70 -2.14 15.35 -13.04
N PRO A 71 -1.30 14.33 -13.21
CA PRO A 71 0.15 14.49 -13.09
C PRO A 71 0.75 15.57 -14.01
N SER A 72 0.20 15.75 -15.21
CA SER A 72 0.60 16.82 -16.13
C SER A 72 0.22 18.20 -15.61
N GLU A 73 -1.00 18.36 -15.09
CA GLU A 73 -1.49 19.59 -14.50
C GLU A 73 -0.76 19.93 -13.19
N THR A 74 -0.53 18.91 -12.34
CA THR A 74 0.28 19.06 -11.12
C THR A 74 1.64 19.65 -11.45
N ARG A 75 2.32 19.12 -12.47
CA ARG A 75 3.59 19.72 -12.95
C ARG A 75 3.43 21.16 -13.40
N GLN A 76 2.42 21.47 -14.22
CA GLN A 76 2.19 22.84 -14.69
C GLN A 76 1.98 23.83 -13.54
N VAL A 77 1.21 23.46 -12.52
CA VAL A 77 1.00 24.27 -11.32
C VAL A 77 2.30 24.41 -10.51
N CYS A 78 2.98 23.32 -10.21
CA CYS A 78 4.23 23.34 -9.46
C CYS A 78 5.30 24.22 -10.11
N TRP A 79 5.44 24.16 -11.44
CA TRP A 79 6.43 24.96 -12.18
C TRP A 79 5.92 26.37 -12.58
N GLY A 80 4.69 26.75 -12.18
CA GLY A 80 4.13 28.07 -12.43
C GLY A 80 3.69 28.34 -13.86
N LYS A 81 3.56 27.29 -14.68
CA LYS A 81 3.01 27.39 -16.04
C LYS A 81 1.48 27.52 -16.03
N LYS A 82 0.82 27.05 -14.97
CA LYS A 82 -0.61 27.22 -14.71
C LYS A 82 -0.79 27.96 -13.39
N SER A 83 -1.37 29.14 -13.44
CA SER A 83 -1.70 29.92 -12.24
C SER A 83 -2.97 29.40 -11.61
N LEU A 84 -3.01 29.35 -10.28
CA LEU A 84 -4.18 29.03 -9.49
C LEU A 84 -4.39 30.13 -8.45
N SER A 85 -5.66 30.44 -8.20
CA SER A 85 -6.05 31.25 -7.04
C SER A 85 -6.30 30.32 -5.87
N PHE A 86 -5.58 30.53 -4.78
CA PHE A 86 -5.72 29.76 -3.55
C PHE A 86 -6.57 30.54 -2.54
N PRO A 87 -7.49 29.90 -1.79
CA PRO A 87 -8.15 30.51 -0.65
C PRO A 87 -7.16 31.11 0.35
N ARG A 88 -7.63 32.01 1.19
CA ARG A 88 -6.76 32.70 2.17
C ARG A 88 -6.13 31.75 3.18
N ARG A 89 -6.88 30.70 3.56
CA ARG A 89 -6.43 29.68 4.54
C ARG A 89 -6.32 28.31 3.87
N GLY A 90 -5.32 27.56 4.24
CA GLY A 90 -5.17 26.20 3.74
C GLY A 90 -3.95 25.49 4.29
N LEU A 91 -3.84 24.23 3.90
CA LEU A 91 -2.83 23.27 4.33
C LEU A 91 -2.43 22.38 3.16
N ILE A 92 -1.17 22.04 3.06
CA ILE A 92 -0.70 20.97 2.16
C ILE A 92 -0.40 19.75 3.00
N LEU A 93 -1.07 18.64 2.70
CA LEU A 93 -0.85 17.34 3.29
C LEU A 93 -0.21 16.40 2.27
N PHE A 94 1.05 16.06 2.49
CA PHE A 94 1.73 15.06 1.70
C PHE A 94 1.38 13.66 2.21
N LEU A 95 0.67 12.89 1.38
CA LEU A 95 0.34 11.48 1.63
C LEU A 95 1.05 10.52 0.67
N GLY A 96 1.81 11.03 -0.30
CA GLY A 96 2.56 10.18 -1.21
C GLY A 96 3.12 10.92 -2.41
N GLY A 97 3.98 10.25 -3.14
CA GLY A 97 4.66 10.78 -4.30
C GLY A 97 6.04 11.38 -4.01
N ASP A 98 6.50 12.23 -4.93
CA ASP A 98 7.72 12.99 -4.69
C ASP A 98 7.39 14.26 -3.89
N ILE A 99 7.93 14.33 -2.68
CA ILE A 99 7.76 15.45 -1.75
C ILE A 99 8.18 16.81 -2.37
N PHE A 100 9.06 16.80 -3.38
CA PHE A 100 9.45 18.00 -4.09
C PHE A 100 8.25 18.74 -4.69
N ASN A 101 7.26 18.02 -5.21
CA ASN A 101 6.03 18.63 -5.70
C ASN A 101 5.25 19.35 -4.58
N ALA A 102 5.18 18.76 -3.39
CA ALA A 102 4.53 19.38 -2.23
C ALA A 102 5.30 20.64 -1.77
N VAL A 103 6.63 20.63 -1.82
CA VAL A 103 7.47 21.81 -1.52
C VAL A 103 7.23 22.93 -2.54
N LEU A 104 7.10 22.61 -3.83
CA LEU A 104 6.77 23.60 -4.84
C LEU A 104 5.34 24.17 -4.64
N LEU A 105 4.37 23.35 -4.28
CA LEU A 105 3.02 23.79 -3.94
C LEU A 105 3.02 24.70 -2.71
N LYS A 106 3.81 24.40 -1.68
CA LYS A 106 4.03 25.30 -0.53
C LYS A 106 4.51 26.67 -0.97
N LYS A 107 5.52 26.71 -1.85
CA LYS A 107 6.05 27.97 -2.40
C LYS A 107 5.01 28.74 -3.20
N ARG A 108 4.06 28.06 -3.86
CA ARG A 108 3.01 28.69 -4.68
C ARG A 108 1.82 29.20 -3.88
N SER A 109 1.40 28.45 -2.86
CA SER A 109 0.19 28.77 -2.08
C SER A 109 0.50 29.58 -0.81
N GLY A 110 1.73 29.47 -0.28
CA GLY A 110 2.09 29.99 1.04
C GLY A 110 1.58 29.14 2.20
N TYR A 111 0.98 27.98 1.94
CA TYR A 111 0.40 27.12 2.97
C TYR A 111 1.46 26.30 3.71
N PRO A 112 1.23 25.98 4.98
CA PRO A 112 2.08 25.04 5.70
C PRO A 112 2.06 23.66 5.05
N LEU A 113 3.20 22.97 5.07
CA LEU A 113 3.40 21.62 4.54
C LEU A 113 3.50 20.61 5.69
N TRP A 114 2.52 19.72 5.77
CA TRP A 114 2.54 18.57 6.65
C TRP A 114 2.89 17.30 5.87
N VAL A 115 3.77 16.49 6.44
CA VAL A 115 4.27 15.27 5.79
C VAL A 115 3.91 14.06 6.63
N TYR A 116 3.10 13.17 6.08
CA TYR A 116 2.76 11.89 6.69
C TYR A 116 3.58 10.75 6.07
N GLY A 117 4.08 9.85 6.88
CA GLY A 117 4.76 8.65 6.42
C GLY A 117 5.89 8.18 7.32
N SER A 118 6.69 7.23 6.78
CA SER A 118 7.83 6.62 7.48
C SER A 118 9.18 7.27 7.15
N HIS A 119 9.22 8.13 6.14
CA HIS A 119 10.46 8.74 5.67
C HIS A 119 10.32 10.25 5.54
N LEU A 120 11.10 10.97 6.34
CA LEU A 120 11.17 12.43 6.28
C LEU A 120 12.33 12.86 5.38
N ARG A 121 11.99 13.37 4.19
CA ARG A 121 12.91 14.02 3.26
C ARG A 121 12.61 15.51 3.22
N TRP A 122 13.57 16.33 2.82
CA TRP A 122 13.39 17.78 2.66
C TRP A 122 12.88 18.48 3.94
N SER A 123 13.32 18.01 5.11
CA SER A 123 12.83 18.44 6.43
C SER A 123 12.83 19.96 6.63
N LYS A 124 13.78 20.70 6.01
CA LYS A 124 13.85 22.17 6.08
C LYS A 124 12.62 22.89 5.53
N PHE A 125 11.80 22.21 4.71
CA PHE A 125 10.59 22.80 4.11
C PHE A 125 9.32 22.28 4.76
N VAL A 126 9.42 21.35 5.71
CA VAL A 126 8.29 20.70 6.37
C VAL A 126 7.95 21.44 7.65
N ASP A 127 6.69 21.79 7.84
CA ASP A 127 6.22 22.49 9.03
C ASP A 127 5.75 21.53 10.13
N LEU A 128 5.22 20.35 9.74
CA LEU A 128 4.85 19.30 10.69
C LEU A 128 5.11 17.91 10.09
N TYR A 129 5.82 17.08 10.83
CA TYR A 129 5.97 15.66 10.50
C TYR A 129 4.98 14.81 11.27
N LEU A 130 4.22 14.00 10.54
CA LEU A 130 3.19 13.10 11.03
C LEU A 130 3.69 11.67 10.87
N ALA A 131 4.26 11.14 11.94
CA ALA A 131 4.88 9.81 11.92
C ALA A 131 3.82 8.71 11.86
N ARG A 132 4.02 7.78 10.94
CA ARG A 132 3.16 6.61 10.74
C ARG A 132 3.38 5.55 11.80
N PHE A 133 4.63 5.30 12.18
CA PHE A 133 5.03 4.31 13.17
C PHE A 133 5.81 4.96 14.32
N LEU A 134 5.69 4.39 15.52
CA LEU A 134 6.38 4.88 16.70
C LEU A 134 7.91 4.88 16.52
N GLY A 135 8.45 3.85 15.84
CA GLY A 135 9.86 3.78 15.48
C GLY A 135 10.32 4.96 14.60
N ASP A 136 9.47 5.43 13.68
CA ASP A 136 9.77 6.60 12.84
C ASP A 136 9.69 7.88 13.65
N TYR A 137 8.70 8.01 14.54
CA TYR A 137 8.59 9.14 15.46
C TYR A 137 9.82 9.28 16.34
N ASN A 138 10.35 8.18 16.86
CA ASN A 138 11.54 8.19 17.72
C ASN A 138 12.84 8.43 16.93
N ARG A 139 12.90 7.97 15.67
CA ARG A 139 14.10 8.10 14.81
C ARG A 139 14.42 9.53 14.43
N TYR A 140 13.40 10.35 14.13
CA TYR A 140 13.63 11.70 13.64
C TYR A 140 13.64 12.73 14.77
N GLN A 141 14.74 13.50 14.87
CA GLN A 141 14.89 14.62 15.82
C GLN A 141 14.22 15.91 15.31
N PHE A 142 13.31 15.77 14.34
CA PHE A 142 12.59 16.90 13.75
C PHE A 142 11.47 17.38 14.67
N THR A 143 11.32 18.70 14.80
CA THR A 143 10.22 19.36 15.52
C THR A 143 9.68 20.51 14.67
N PRO A 144 8.37 20.69 14.55
CA PRO A 144 7.32 19.89 15.22
C PRO A 144 7.06 18.54 14.57
N LYS A 145 6.74 17.55 15.39
CA LYS A 145 6.34 16.22 14.95
C LYS A 145 5.22 15.66 15.83
N LYS A 146 4.37 14.83 15.25
CA LYS A 146 3.34 14.06 15.99
C LYS A 146 3.34 12.60 15.55
N PHE A 147 3.11 11.70 16.46
CA PHE A 147 2.81 10.32 16.15
C PHE A 147 1.30 10.21 15.97
N VAL A 148 0.86 9.75 14.79
CA VAL A 148 -0.57 9.67 14.43
C VAL A 148 -1.04 8.24 14.19
N GLY A 149 -0.11 7.31 13.89
CA GLY A 149 -0.45 5.93 13.57
C GLY A 149 -0.65 5.67 12.08
N ASP A 150 -1.08 4.44 11.76
CA ASP A 150 -1.20 3.98 10.38
C ASP A 150 -2.63 4.14 9.85
N LEU A 151 -2.78 4.95 8.80
CA LEU A 151 -4.05 5.12 8.08
C LEU A 151 -4.57 3.80 7.47
N LEU A 152 -3.68 2.86 7.12
CA LEU A 152 -4.08 1.53 6.68
C LEU A 152 -4.79 0.76 7.81
N TYR A 153 -4.36 0.90 9.05
CA TYR A 153 -5.06 0.26 10.17
C TYR A 153 -6.43 0.90 10.42
N SER A 154 -6.51 2.22 10.32
CA SER A 154 -7.81 2.92 10.37
C SER A 154 -8.74 2.45 9.25
N TYR A 155 -8.22 2.24 8.02
CA TYR A 155 -8.98 1.66 6.91
C TYR A 155 -9.54 0.27 7.26
N VAL A 156 -8.69 -0.63 7.74
CA VAL A 156 -9.12 -2.00 8.13
C VAL A 156 -10.21 -1.97 9.19
N LYS A 157 -10.13 -1.06 10.15
CA LYS A 157 -11.17 -0.88 11.19
C LYS A 157 -12.46 -0.31 10.64
N GLN A 158 -12.39 0.69 9.74
CA GLN A 158 -13.58 1.26 9.09
C GLN A 158 -14.30 0.23 8.21
N GLU A 159 -13.55 -0.56 7.44
CA GLU A 159 -14.11 -1.60 6.60
C GLU A 159 -14.75 -2.73 7.41
N ALA A 160 -14.14 -3.14 8.52
CA ALA A 160 -14.71 -4.17 9.40
C ALA A 160 -16.09 -3.79 9.96
N LEU A 161 -16.34 -2.48 10.17
CA LEU A 161 -17.65 -1.98 10.60
C LEU A 161 -18.69 -1.94 9.46
N ALA A 162 -18.25 -1.92 8.21
CA ALA A 162 -19.13 -1.82 7.04
C ALA A 162 -19.46 -3.18 6.39
N SER A 163 -18.79 -4.27 6.78
CA SER A 163 -18.76 -5.54 6.04
C SER A 163 -19.86 -6.54 6.41
N GLU A 164 -20.98 -6.13 6.99
CA GLU A 164 -22.05 -7.07 7.41
C GLU A 164 -22.75 -7.81 6.25
N ASN A 165 -22.53 -7.44 4.98
CA ASN A 165 -23.20 -8.03 3.80
C ASN A 165 -22.25 -8.32 2.63
N GLU A 166 -21.07 -8.87 2.87
CA GLU A 166 -20.14 -9.19 1.79
C GLU A 166 -20.53 -10.47 1.04
N ASN A 167 -20.55 -10.40 -0.30
CA ASN A 167 -20.72 -11.58 -1.16
C ASN A 167 -19.56 -12.57 -0.90
N GLN A 168 -19.89 -13.85 -0.83
CA GLN A 168 -18.89 -14.91 -0.71
C GLN A 168 -18.09 -15.02 -2.01
N LEU A 169 -16.78 -14.73 -1.92
CA LEU A 169 -15.85 -14.77 -3.06
C LEU A 169 -15.15 -16.11 -3.21
N PHE A 170 -14.95 -16.85 -2.11
CA PHE A 170 -14.43 -18.21 -2.18
C PHE A 170 -15.57 -19.21 -2.47
N SER A 171 -15.24 -20.25 -3.23
CA SER A 171 -16.10 -21.42 -3.31
C SER A 171 -16.27 -22.07 -1.93
N GLN A 172 -17.33 -22.86 -1.74
CA GLN A 172 -17.51 -23.60 -0.49
C GLN A 172 -16.32 -24.54 -0.26
N GLY A 173 -15.73 -24.45 0.91
CA GLY A 173 -14.59 -25.29 1.31
C GLY A 173 -13.70 -24.64 2.37
N SER A 174 -12.86 -25.47 2.99
CA SER A 174 -11.89 -25.02 3.99
C SER A 174 -10.65 -25.95 3.93
N PRO A 175 -9.45 -25.40 4.07
CA PRO A 175 -9.12 -23.97 4.25
C PRO A 175 -9.30 -23.14 2.98
N ARG A 176 -9.66 -21.86 3.14
CA ARG A 176 -9.71 -20.85 2.07
C ARG A 176 -8.34 -20.19 1.98
N ILE A 177 -7.64 -20.43 0.87
CA ILE A 177 -6.26 -19.98 0.67
C ILE A 177 -6.21 -18.88 -0.38
N LEU A 178 -5.74 -17.72 0.02
CA LEU A 178 -5.60 -16.53 -0.82
C LEU A 178 -4.16 -16.37 -1.31
N PHE A 179 -3.97 -16.27 -2.63
CA PHE A 179 -2.71 -15.93 -3.24
C PHE A 179 -2.66 -14.44 -3.61
N LEU A 180 -1.61 -13.75 -3.18
CA LEU A 180 -1.41 -12.32 -3.42
C LEU A 180 -0.07 -12.09 -4.14
N PRO A 181 -0.09 -11.96 -5.47
CA PRO A 181 1.12 -11.77 -6.27
C PRO A 181 1.68 -10.34 -6.20
N GLY A 182 1.03 -9.44 -5.43
CA GLY A 182 1.42 -8.06 -5.26
C GLY A 182 0.98 -7.15 -6.40
N SER A 183 1.49 -5.91 -6.40
CA SER A 183 1.13 -4.85 -7.35
C SER A 183 2.15 -4.66 -8.48
N ARG A 184 3.07 -5.58 -8.67
CA ARG A 184 4.19 -5.43 -9.63
C ARG A 184 4.15 -6.53 -10.67
N SER A 185 3.74 -6.18 -11.89
CA SER A 185 3.53 -7.13 -13.00
C SER A 185 4.78 -7.94 -13.39
N TYR A 186 5.98 -7.41 -13.19
CA TYR A 186 7.20 -8.16 -13.48
C TYR A 186 7.33 -9.45 -12.63
N ALA A 187 6.73 -9.48 -11.45
CA ALA A 187 6.74 -10.66 -10.59
C ALA A 187 5.78 -11.76 -11.08
N TYR A 188 4.77 -11.42 -11.88
CA TYR A 188 3.69 -12.33 -12.24
C TYR A 188 4.17 -13.55 -13.04
N LYS A 189 5.14 -13.39 -13.93
CA LYS A 189 5.64 -14.48 -14.77
C LYS A 189 6.09 -15.72 -14.00
N TYR A 190 6.70 -15.52 -12.83
CA TYR A 190 7.22 -16.62 -12.01
C TYR A 190 6.36 -16.91 -10.80
N ILE A 191 5.81 -15.90 -10.12
CA ILE A 191 5.05 -16.14 -8.90
C ILE A 191 3.71 -16.84 -9.17
N LEU A 192 3.05 -16.53 -10.28
CA LEU A 192 1.79 -17.17 -10.65
C LEU A 192 1.99 -18.66 -10.99
N ASN A 193 3.07 -19.01 -11.68
CA ASN A 193 3.39 -20.41 -11.92
C ASN A 193 3.74 -21.15 -10.61
N PHE A 194 4.46 -20.49 -9.71
CA PHE A 194 4.73 -21.03 -8.38
C PHE A 194 3.41 -21.30 -7.61
N TYR A 195 2.48 -20.33 -7.59
CA TYR A 195 1.19 -20.50 -6.94
C TYR A 195 0.38 -21.64 -7.55
N ARG A 196 0.42 -21.82 -8.87
CA ARG A 196 -0.24 -22.95 -9.53
C ARG A 196 0.34 -24.28 -9.09
N GLN A 197 1.67 -24.41 -9.04
CA GLN A 197 2.34 -25.64 -8.57
C GLN A 197 2.03 -25.90 -7.09
N LEU A 198 2.08 -24.89 -6.26
CA LEU A 198 1.75 -24.99 -4.84
C LEU A 198 0.29 -25.43 -4.63
N ALA A 199 -0.66 -24.87 -5.37
CA ALA A 199 -2.05 -25.29 -5.30
C ALA A 199 -2.24 -26.77 -5.70
N LYS A 200 -1.51 -27.26 -6.71
CA LYS A 200 -1.52 -28.69 -7.08
C LYS A 200 -1.01 -29.58 -5.95
N LEU A 201 -0.03 -29.15 -5.19
CA LEU A 201 0.48 -29.88 -4.03
C LEU A 201 -0.44 -29.79 -2.81
N LEU A 202 -1.18 -28.69 -2.66
CA LEU A 202 -2.10 -28.47 -1.54
C LEU A 202 -3.39 -29.30 -1.67
N LEU A 203 -3.92 -29.47 -2.89
CA LEU A 203 -5.18 -30.19 -3.13
C LEU A 203 -5.21 -31.61 -2.57
N PRO A 204 -4.20 -32.49 -2.76
CA PRO A 204 -4.20 -33.82 -2.17
C PRO A 204 -4.15 -33.83 -0.64
N VAL A 205 -3.55 -32.79 -0.05
CA VAL A 205 -3.40 -32.65 1.41
C VAL A 205 -4.66 -32.05 2.05
N PHE A 206 -5.28 -31.10 1.34
CA PHE A 206 -6.50 -30.43 1.77
C PHE A 206 -7.57 -30.52 0.66
N PRO A 207 -8.23 -31.70 0.49
CA PRO A 207 -9.15 -31.93 -0.64
C PRO A 207 -10.38 -31.00 -0.67
N LYS A 208 -10.72 -30.41 0.47
CA LYS A 208 -11.84 -29.46 0.61
C LYS A 208 -11.40 -28.02 0.56
N SER A 209 -10.11 -27.73 0.29
CA SER A 209 -9.63 -26.35 0.20
C SER A 209 -10.21 -25.62 -0.99
N SER A 210 -10.38 -24.32 -0.83
CA SER A 210 -10.69 -23.40 -1.92
C SER A 210 -9.61 -22.34 -2.07
N PHE A 211 -9.36 -21.94 -3.31
CA PHE A 211 -8.30 -21.01 -3.66
C PHE A 211 -8.86 -19.78 -4.34
N ALA A 212 -8.20 -18.64 -4.18
CA ALA A 212 -8.45 -17.42 -4.95
C ALA A 212 -7.14 -16.67 -5.18
N ILE A 213 -7.03 -15.93 -6.29
CA ILE A 213 -5.91 -15.02 -6.53
C ILE A 213 -6.45 -13.60 -6.57
N GLY A 214 -5.90 -12.73 -5.73
CA GLY A 214 -6.28 -11.32 -5.65
C GLY A 214 -5.27 -10.39 -6.32
N PHE A 215 -5.73 -9.61 -7.27
CA PHE A 215 -4.96 -8.58 -7.96
C PHE A 215 -5.44 -7.18 -7.60
N PRO A 216 -4.58 -6.16 -7.62
CA PRO A 216 -4.99 -4.77 -7.49
C PRO A 216 -5.98 -4.36 -8.58
N GLN A 217 -6.82 -3.35 -8.29
CA GLN A 217 -7.89 -2.89 -9.18
C GLN A 217 -7.43 -2.40 -10.55
N HIS A 218 -6.21 -1.91 -10.65
CA HIS A 218 -5.69 -1.37 -11.90
C HIS A 218 -5.23 -2.44 -12.91
N TYR A 219 -5.26 -3.73 -12.54
CA TYR A 219 -4.99 -4.85 -13.44
C TYR A 219 -6.29 -5.43 -13.99
N SER A 220 -6.16 -6.07 -15.15
CA SER A 220 -7.19 -6.83 -15.86
C SER A 220 -6.64 -8.18 -16.31
N MET A 221 -7.48 -9.03 -16.85
CA MET A 221 -7.05 -10.32 -17.43
C MET A 221 -5.97 -10.17 -18.51
N ASN A 222 -5.98 -9.07 -19.26
CA ASN A 222 -5.01 -8.81 -20.32
C ASN A 222 -3.58 -8.54 -19.80
N ASP A 223 -3.48 -8.15 -18.53
CA ASP A 223 -2.19 -7.84 -17.90
C ASP A 223 -1.56 -9.07 -17.23
N ILE A 224 -2.31 -10.18 -17.18
CA ILE A 224 -1.88 -11.40 -16.51
C ILE A 224 -1.26 -12.36 -17.53
N PRO A 225 -0.04 -12.86 -17.30
CA PRO A 225 0.55 -13.89 -18.13
C PRO A 225 -0.35 -15.10 -18.27
N ALA A 226 -0.39 -15.70 -19.45
CA ALA A 226 -1.16 -16.91 -19.72
C ALA A 226 -0.69 -18.05 -18.81
N VAL A 227 -1.47 -18.36 -17.79
CA VAL A 227 -1.29 -19.50 -16.90
C VAL A 227 -2.59 -20.28 -16.91
N ASN A 228 -2.52 -21.60 -17.08
CA ASN A 228 -3.72 -22.42 -17.12
C ASN A 228 -4.30 -22.62 -15.70
N TRP A 229 -5.17 -21.69 -15.30
CA TRP A 229 -5.92 -21.74 -14.03
C TRP A 229 -7.17 -22.62 -14.09
N ASN A 230 -7.68 -22.87 -15.30
CA ASN A 230 -8.92 -23.64 -15.50
C ASN A 230 -8.79 -25.08 -14.99
N GLU A 231 -7.62 -25.66 -15.09
CA GLU A 231 -7.31 -27.01 -14.56
C GLU A 231 -7.59 -27.13 -13.07
N LEU A 232 -7.33 -26.06 -12.30
CA LEU A 232 -7.48 -26.03 -10.84
C LEU A 232 -8.72 -25.26 -10.38
N LYS A 233 -9.49 -24.69 -11.31
CA LYS A 233 -10.68 -23.86 -11.04
C LYS A 233 -10.41 -22.73 -10.02
N ILE A 234 -9.22 -22.10 -10.11
CA ILE A 234 -8.85 -21.00 -9.23
C ILE A 234 -9.34 -19.67 -9.82
N PRO A 235 -10.29 -19.00 -9.19
CA PRO A 235 -10.78 -17.70 -9.66
C PRO A 235 -9.73 -16.60 -9.47
N LEU A 236 -9.69 -15.67 -10.43
CA LEU A 236 -8.88 -14.47 -10.42
C LEU A 236 -9.79 -13.27 -10.14
N TYR A 237 -9.45 -12.49 -9.14
CA TYR A 237 -10.22 -11.32 -8.73
C TYR A 237 -9.38 -10.05 -8.83
N PHE A 238 -10.01 -8.96 -9.25
CA PHE A 238 -9.39 -7.66 -9.42
C PHE A 238 -10.09 -6.61 -8.57
N GLY A 239 -9.32 -5.86 -7.76
CA GLY A 239 -9.85 -4.75 -6.96
C GLY A 239 -10.60 -5.12 -5.68
N VAL A 240 -10.74 -6.40 -5.36
CA VAL A 240 -11.45 -6.89 -4.16
C VAL A 240 -10.55 -7.63 -3.18
N THR A 241 -9.25 -7.30 -3.19
CA THR A 241 -8.24 -7.99 -2.37
C THR A 241 -8.54 -7.92 -0.87
N SER A 242 -9.04 -6.79 -0.38
CA SER A 242 -9.42 -6.60 1.01
C SER A 242 -10.56 -7.53 1.44
N HIS A 243 -11.59 -7.69 0.61
CA HIS A 243 -12.70 -8.62 0.85
C HIS A 243 -12.22 -10.07 0.83
N LEU A 244 -11.31 -10.42 -0.11
CA LEU A 244 -10.69 -11.74 -0.13
C LEU A 244 -9.87 -12.01 1.15
N MET A 245 -9.13 -11.00 1.63
CA MET A 245 -8.38 -11.11 2.88
C MET A 245 -9.30 -11.35 4.08
N ASN A 246 -10.47 -10.70 4.13
CA ASN A 246 -11.46 -10.92 5.19
C ASN A 246 -11.92 -12.38 5.22
N GLN A 247 -12.18 -12.97 4.06
CA GLN A 247 -12.74 -14.31 3.94
C GLN A 247 -11.68 -15.43 4.03
N ALA A 248 -10.41 -15.13 3.74
CA ALA A 248 -9.35 -16.12 3.74
C ALA A 248 -9.01 -16.66 5.14
N ASP A 249 -8.72 -17.95 5.22
CA ASP A 249 -8.19 -18.60 6.41
C ASP A 249 -6.66 -18.50 6.45
N LEU A 250 -6.02 -18.44 5.27
CA LEU A 250 -4.58 -18.27 5.08
C LEU A 250 -4.29 -17.48 3.82
N ALA A 251 -3.29 -16.62 3.87
CA ALA A 251 -2.76 -15.94 2.71
C ALA A 251 -1.32 -16.35 2.40
N VAL A 252 -1.00 -16.40 1.10
CA VAL A 252 0.36 -16.57 0.60
C VAL A 252 0.69 -15.32 -0.22
N ALA A 253 1.64 -14.53 0.24
CA ALA A 253 1.89 -13.20 -0.31
C ALA A 253 3.38 -12.94 -0.55
N ILE A 254 3.70 -12.11 -1.53
CA ILE A 254 5.05 -11.54 -1.67
C ILE A 254 5.21 -10.33 -0.74
N PRO A 255 6.45 -9.91 -0.41
CA PRO A 255 6.68 -8.71 0.39
C PRO A 255 6.06 -7.45 -0.24
N GLY A 256 5.26 -6.72 0.55
CA GLY A 256 4.55 -5.52 0.11
C GLY A 256 3.63 -4.92 1.17
N SER A 257 2.88 -3.88 0.80
CA SER A 257 1.91 -3.21 1.70
C SER A 257 0.76 -4.12 2.13
N SER A 258 0.37 -5.09 1.29
CA SER A 258 -0.64 -6.10 1.62
C SER A 258 -0.29 -6.93 2.87
N ASN A 259 1.00 -7.06 3.18
CA ASN A 259 1.43 -7.79 4.39
C ASN A 259 1.00 -7.05 5.67
N LEU A 260 1.02 -5.71 5.68
CA LEU A 260 0.48 -4.94 6.81
C LEU A 260 -1.03 -5.05 6.91
N GLU A 261 -1.73 -5.07 5.80
CA GLU A 261 -3.18 -5.26 5.80
C GLU A 261 -3.54 -6.63 6.39
N LEU A 262 -2.87 -7.71 5.96
CA LEU A 262 -3.03 -9.05 6.53
C LEU A 262 -2.71 -9.09 8.03
N PHE A 263 -1.68 -8.35 8.47
CA PHE A 263 -1.32 -8.21 9.87
C PHE A 263 -2.44 -7.54 10.68
N TYR A 264 -2.97 -6.42 10.21
CA TYR A 264 -4.05 -5.72 10.88
C TYR A 264 -5.37 -6.51 10.89
N ARG A 265 -5.59 -7.37 9.90
CA ARG A 265 -6.72 -8.32 9.84
C ARG A 265 -6.48 -9.60 10.64
N LYS A 266 -5.31 -9.75 11.27
CA LYS A 266 -4.90 -10.95 12.01
C LYS A 266 -5.06 -12.22 11.17
N LYS A 267 -4.54 -12.22 9.92
CA LYS A 267 -4.60 -13.39 9.02
C LYS A 267 -3.33 -14.21 9.07
N LYS A 268 -3.47 -15.55 9.11
CA LYS A 268 -2.34 -16.45 8.89
C LYS A 268 -1.73 -16.17 7.53
N THR A 269 -0.42 -15.94 7.48
CA THR A 269 0.23 -15.52 6.25
C THR A 269 1.59 -16.16 6.10
N LEU A 270 1.85 -16.72 4.91
CA LEU A 270 3.18 -17.10 4.46
C LEU A 270 3.72 -16.02 3.51
N ILE A 271 4.91 -15.53 3.80
CA ILE A 271 5.60 -14.59 2.91
C ILE A 271 6.58 -15.34 2.02
N LEU A 272 6.46 -15.14 0.70
CA LEU A 272 7.31 -15.75 -0.29
C LEU A 272 8.17 -14.69 -1.01
N LEU A 273 9.48 -14.87 -0.98
CA LEU A 273 10.43 -14.10 -1.80
C LEU A 273 11.34 -15.07 -2.57
N PRO A 274 10.83 -15.81 -3.58
CA PRO A 274 11.65 -16.70 -4.37
C PRO A 274 12.61 -15.91 -5.24
N LEU A 275 13.92 -16.12 -5.08
CA LEU A 275 14.99 -15.48 -5.84
C LEU A 275 15.60 -16.41 -6.90
N ASN A 276 15.07 -17.59 -7.07
CA ASN A 276 15.36 -18.54 -8.16
C ASN A 276 14.76 -18.07 -9.51
N ALA A 277 13.95 -17.02 -9.50
CA ALA A 277 13.54 -16.33 -10.73
C ALA A 277 14.73 -15.64 -11.42
N ASN A 278 14.59 -15.39 -12.73
CA ASN A 278 15.63 -14.71 -13.48
C ASN A 278 15.92 -13.33 -12.85
N SER A 279 17.16 -13.14 -12.39
CA SER A 279 17.58 -11.89 -11.73
C SER A 279 17.40 -10.64 -12.59
N GLN A 280 17.29 -10.79 -13.91
CA GLN A 280 17.02 -9.69 -14.85
C GLN A 280 15.64 -9.08 -14.65
N ASP A 281 14.65 -9.87 -14.24
CA ASP A 281 13.25 -9.45 -14.07
C ASP A 281 13.01 -8.71 -12.71
N ILE A 282 13.98 -8.76 -11.80
CA ILE A 282 13.87 -8.08 -10.49
C ILE A 282 14.44 -6.67 -10.62
N PRO A 283 13.63 -5.59 -10.54
CA PRO A 283 14.15 -4.24 -10.61
C PRO A 283 14.91 -3.88 -9.33
N LEU A 284 16.07 -3.29 -9.50
CA LEU A 284 16.81 -2.62 -8.43
C LEU A 284 16.68 -1.10 -8.63
N THR A 285 16.87 -0.34 -7.57
CA THR A 285 16.85 1.13 -7.64
C THR A 285 18.27 1.69 -7.62
N GLY A 286 18.54 2.71 -8.45
CA GLY A 286 19.82 3.41 -8.47
C GLY A 286 20.94 2.68 -9.22
N ILE A 287 22.18 2.90 -8.77
CA ILE A 287 23.40 2.38 -9.41
C ILE A 287 23.37 0.86 -9.68
N PRO A 288 22.87 -0.01 -8.76
CA PRO A 288 22.79 -1.45 -9.02
C PRO A 288 21.96 -1.84 -10.23
N GLU A 289 20.94 -1.06 -10.61
CA GLU A 289 20.14 -1.32 -11.80
C GLU A 289 20.94 -1.06 -13.09
N PHE A 290 21.76 -0.01 -13.13
CA PHE A 290 22.65 0.27 -14.27
C PHE A 290 23.71 -0.81 -14.44
N ILE A 291 24.32 -1.29 -13.36
CA ILE A 291 25.31 -2.37 -13.38
C ILE A 291 24.65 -3.65 -13.91
N GLY A 292 23.41 -3.95 -13.53
CA GLY A 292 22.68 -5.13 -14.00
C GLY A 292 22.44 -5.17 -15.52
N LYS A 293 22.50 -4.02 -16.20
CA LYS A 293 22.30 -3.88 -17.66
C LYS A 293 23.58 -4.10 -18.49
N ILE A 294 24.73 -4.29 -17.87
CA ILE A 294 25.99 -4.54 -18.58
C ILE A 294 25.94 -5.92 -19.25
N PRO A 295 26.14 -6.02 -20.59
CA PRO A 295 26.09 -7.30 -21.30
C PRO A 295 27.14 -8.31 -20.74
N GLY A 296 26.72 -9.56 -20.57
CA GLY A 296 27.54 -10.68 -20.14
C GLY A 296 27.72 -10.82 -18.63
N VAL A 297 28.21 -9.80 -17.93
CA VAL A 297 28.53 -9.89 -16.49
C VAL A 297 27.44 -9.28 -15.59
N GLY A 298 26.63 -8.35 -16.11
CA GLY A 298 25.63 -7.63 -15.36
C GLY A 298 24.62 -8.52 -14.62
N PRO A 299 24.05 -9.56 -15.24
CA PRO A 299 23.10 -10.47 -14.60
C PRO A 299 23.68 -11.22 -13.40
N LEU A 300 24.95 -11.65 -13.48
CA LEU A 300 25.63 -12.35 -12.39
C LEU A 300 25.91 -11.41 -11.20
N ILE A 301 26.36 -10.19 -11.49
CA ILE A 301 26.58 -9.16 -10.48
C ILE A 301 25.26 -8.77 -9.83
N LYS A 302 24.20 -8.58 -10.62
CA LYS A 302 22.86 -8.28 -10.13
C LYS A 302 22.33 -9.38 -9.20
N LYS A 303 22.49 -10.65 -9.58
CA LYS A 303 22.12 -11.81 -8.76
C LYS A 303 22.86 -11.78 -7.40
N LYS A 304 24.18 -11.57 -7.42
CA LYS A 304 24.97 -11.46 -6.17
C LYS A 304 24.55 -10.28 -5.29
N ILE A 305 24.24 -9.13 -5.89
CA ILE A 305 23.76 -7.96 -5.15
C ILE A 305 22.41 -8.28 -4.48
N ILE A 306 21.47 -8.86 -5.21
CA ILE A 306 20.15 -9.26 -4.67
C ILE A 306 20.32 -10.24 -3.52
N GLN A 307 21.14 -11.28 -3.69
CA GLN A 307 21.44 -12.26 -2.63
C GLN A 307 22.10 -11.60 -1.42
N SER A 308 23.08 -10.70 -1.63
CA SER A 308 23.74 -9.98 -0.54
C SER A 308 22.76 -9.09 0.24
N ILE A 309 21.88 -8.37 -0.45
CA ILE A 309 20.84 -7.55 0.19
C ILE A 309 19.86 -8.44 0.98
N ASN A 310 19.47 -9.56 0.41
CA ASN A 310 18.56 -10.52 1.08
C ASN A 310 19.20 -11.10 2.35
N ASN A 311 20.48 -11.50 2.28
CA ASN A 311 21.19 -12.10 3.40
C ASN A 311 21.48 -11.11 4.55
N ARG A 312 21.59 -9.80 4.23
CA ARG A 312 21.81 -8.75 5.24
C ARG A 312 20.53 -8.36 5.99
N LYS A 313 19.36 -8.59 5.42
CA LYS A 313 18.08 -8.24 6.05
C LYS A 313 17.61 -9.40 6.92
N LYS A 314 17.37 -9.14 8.20
CA LYS A 314 16.75 -10.11 9.09
C LYS A 314 15.36 -10.49 8.61
N TRP A 315 14.56 -9.49 8.22
CA TRP A 315 13.17 -9.62 7.78
C TRP A 315 12.92 -8.87 6.48
N VAL A 316 11.94 -9.32 5.67
CA VAL A 316 11.51 -8.67 4.43
C VAL A 316 10.06 -8.19 4.48
N SER A 317 9.21 -8.80 5.30
CA SER A 317 7.85 -8.34 5.51
C SER A 317 7.80 -7.18 6.51
N LEU A 318 6.95 -6.20 6.24
CA LEU A 318 6.80 -5.04 7.13
C LEU A 318 6.34 -5.43 8.55
N PRO A 319 5.41 -6.38 8.77
CA PRO A 319 5.04 -6.81 10.11
C PRO A 319 6.22 -7.33 10.92
N ASN A 320 7.06 -8.21 10.35
CA ASN A 320 8.22 -8.75 11.05
C ASN A 320 9.25 -7.66 11.37
N ILE A 321 9.45 -6.71 10.45
CA ILE A 321 10.36 -5.56 10.64
C ILE A 321 9.85 -4.67 11.78
N LEU A 322 8.56 -4.33 11.78
CA LEU A 322 7.97 -3.41 12.76
C LEU A 322 7.91 -4.04 14.15
N MET A 323 7.53 -5.31 14.24
CA MET A 323 7.44 -6.05 15.49
C MET A 323 8.82 -6.57 15.97
N ASN A 324 9.86 -6.43 15.16
CA ASN A 324 11.20 -6.97 15.40
C ASN A 324 11.21 -8.47 15.82
N ARG A 325 10.21 -9.22 15.35
CA ARG A 325 10.06 -10.67 15.55
C ARG A 325 9.40 -11.30 14.35
N GLU A 326 9.46 -12.63 14.25
CA GLU A 326 8.69 -13.37 13.25
C GLU A 326 7.22 -13.39 13.65
N VAL A 327 6.41 -12.63 12.91
CA VAL A 327 4.95 -12.64 12.96
C VAL A 327 4.42 -13.52 11.84
N PHE A 328 5.03 -13.40 10.67
CA PHE A 328 4.77 -14.21 9.51
C PHE A 328 6.02 -15.00 9.13
N PRO A 329 5.95 -16.32 8.93
CA PRO A 329 7.07 -17.08 8.37
C PRO A 329 7.43 -16.53 6.98
N GLU A 330 8.75 -16.45 6.71
CA GLU A 330 9.29 -15.93 5.46
C GLU A 330 10.14 -16.99 4.78
N LEU A 331 9.72 -17.47 3.62
CA LEU A 331 10.54 -18.29 2.74
C LEU A 331 11.21 -17.42 1.69
N ARG A 332 12.55 -17.44 1.66
CA ARG A 332 13.37 -16.53 0.85
C ARG A 332 14.50 -17.27 0.16
N GLY A 333 14.89 -16.79 -1.02
CA GLY A 333 16.00 -17.34 -1.77
C GLY A 333 15.57 -18.43 -2.73
N GLU A 334 16.24 -19.56 -2.73
CA GLU A 334 15.85 -20.73 -3.51
C GLU A 334 14.71 -21.44 -2.79
N VAL A 335 13.47 -21.13 -3.18
CA VAL A 335 12.26 -21.66 -2.57
C VAL A 335 11.54 -22.54 -3.58
N ASN A 336 11.19 -23.77 -3.15
CA ASN A 336 10.38 -24.71 -3.92
C ASN A 336 8.94 -24.73 -3.38
N PRO A 337 7.96 -25.15 -4.21
CA PRO A 337 6.57 -25.28 -3.76
C PRO A 337 6.39 -26.25 -2.59
N GLU A 338 7.25 -27.26 -2.47
CA GLU A 338 7.27 -28.26 -1.38
C GLU A 338 7.60 -27.60 -0.03
N ASP A 339 8.59 -26.69 0.00
CA ASP A 339 8.95 -25.94 1.22
C ASP A 339 7.76 -25.10 1.71
N ALA A 340 7.06 -24.47 0.75
CA ALA A 340 5.86 -23.69 1.04
C ALA A 340 4.70 -24.57 1.53
N LEU A 341 4.52 -25.76 0.95
CA LEU A 341 3.52 -26.73 1.39
C LEU A 341 3.70 -27.10 2.87
N ASP A 342 4.92 -27.43 3.29
CA ASP A 342 5.18 -27.85 4.67
C ASP A 342 4.96 -26.69 5.66
N THR A 343 5.35 -25.50 5.28
CA THR A 343 5.06 -24.29 6.08
C THR A 343 3.56 -24.04 6.21
N ILE A 344 2.80 -24.19 5.12
CA ILE A 344 1.33 -24.02 5.11
C ILE A 344 0.66 -25.08 5.97
N LYS A 345 1.09 -26.35 5.90
CA LYS A 345 0.57 -27.41 6.78
C LYS A 345 0.69 -27.03 8.26
N ASN A 346 1.85 -26.48 8.65
CA ASN A 346 2.09 -26.05 10.01
C ASN A 346 1.22 -24.86 10.41
N LEU A 347 1.09 -23.85 9.51
CA LEU A 347 0.24 -22.70 9.73
C LEU A 347 -1.25 -23.07 9.88
N ILE A 348 -1.75 -24.02 9.10
CA ILE A 348 -3.15 -24.46 9.18
C ILE A 348 -3.42 -25.22 10.47
N LYS A 349 -2.50 -26.09 10.88
CA LYS A 349 -2.62 -26.88 12.11
C LYS A 349 -2.45 -26.06 13.39
N SER A 350 -1.70 -24.97 13.34
CA SER A 350 -1.51 -24.08 14.49
C SER A 350 -2.85 -23.46 14.92
N PRO A 351 -3.09 -23.25 16.21
CA PRO A 351 -4.17 -22.39 16.66
C PRO A 351 -4.02 -21.01 16.02
N THR A 352 -5.06 -20.18 16.07
CA THR A 352 -5.06 -18.80 15.51
C THR A 352 -3.75 -18.11 15.83
N ILE A 353 -3.24 -17.32 14.89
CA ILE A 353 -2.05 -16.49 15.14
C ILE A 353 -2.37 -15.60 16.32
N ASP A 354 -1.80 -15.94 17.47
CA ASP A 354 -1.98 -15.19 18.70
C ASP A 354 -0.88 -14.12 18.78
N PHE A 355 -1.07 -13.03 18.04
CA PHE A 355 -0.32 -11.81 18.31
C PHE A 355 -1.30 -10.67 18.56
N GLU A 356 -1.07 -9.95 19.61
CA GLU A 356 -1.74 -8.69 19.84
C GLU A 356 -1.04 -7.58 19.02
N ILE A 357 -1.85 -6.69 18.47
CA ILE A 357 -1.36 -5.46 17.84
C ILE A 357 -1.29 -4.43 18.97
N PRO A 358 -0.08 -4.00 19.40
CA PRO A 358 0.03 -3.07 20.52
C PRO A 358 -0.58 -1.70 20.15
N GLU A 359 -1.67 -1.30 20.80
CA GLU A 359 -2.37 -0.05 20.46
C GLU A 359 -1.51 1.21 20.66
N ASN A 360 -0.59 1.20 21.59
CA ASN A 360 0.37 2.30 21.78
C ASN A 360 1.35 2.47 20.64
N GLU A 361 1.66 1.39 19.89
CA GLU A 361 2.56 1.41 18.73
C GLU A 361 1.77 1.51 17.42
N PHE A 362 0.55 1.01 17.40
CA PHE A 362 -0.33 0.97 16.22
C PHE A 362 -1.74 1.47 16.61
N PRO A 363 -1.94 2.77 16.82
CA PRO A 363 -3.26 3.30 17.11
C PRO A 363 -4.20 3.17 15.90
N ALA A 364 -5.37 2.60 16.11
CA ALA A 364 -6.39 2.46 15.07
C ALA A 364 -7.04 3.80 14.69
N THR A 365 -6.80 4.84 15.49
CA THR A 365 -7.43 6.16 15.39
C THR A 365 -6.71 7.14 14.46
N ALA A 366 -5.72 6.71 13.67
CA ALA A 366 -4.89 7.59 12.84
C ALA A 366 -5.71 8.55 11.97
N ALA A 367 -6.78 8.08 11.33
CA ALA A 367 -7.63 8.92 10.49
C ALA A 367 -8.41 9.96 11.30
N ALA A 368 -8.93 9.59 12.46
CA ALA A 368 -9.64 10.50 13.36
C ALA A 368 -8.68 11.56 13.93
N THR A 369 -7.51 11.13 14.40
CA THR A 369 -6.45 12.02 14.91
C THR A 369 -6.02 13.04 13.84
N LEU A 370 -5.80 12.58 12.61
CA LEU A 370 -5.39 13.47 11.53
C LEU A 370 -6.51 14.42 11.11
N SER A 371 -7.76 13.93 11.07
CA SER A 371 -8.94 14.76 10.82
C SER A 371 -9.10 15.87 11.86
N GLN A 372 -8.94 15.55 13.14
CA GLN A 372 -9.00 16.51 14.23
C GLN A 372 -7.87 17.56 14.12
N LEU A 373 -6.62 17.12 13.84
CA LEU A 373 -5.50 18.04 13.65
C LEU A 373 -5.73 19.00 12.49
N ILE A 374 -6.29 18.53 11.39
CA ILE A 374 -6.65 19.38 10.24
C ILE A 374 -7.70 20.40 10.68
N GLN A 375 -8.76 19.96 11.37
CA GLN A 375 -9.82 20.83 11.84
C GLN A 375 -9.28 21.93 12.76
N GLU A 376 -8.47 21.61 13.75
CA GLU A 376 -7.90 22.55 14.72
C GLU A 376 -6.98 23.61 14.06
N ASN A 377 -6.25 23.24 12.99
CA ASN A 377 -5.24 24.13 12.41
C ASN A 377 -5.71 24.87 11.16
N VAL A 378 -6.78 24.42 10.52
CA VAL A 378 -7.26 25.02 9.26
C VAL A 378 -8.50 25.90 9.49
N LEU A 379 -9.29 25.61 10.54
CA LEU A 379 -10.49 26.41 10.88
C LEU A 379 -10.19 27.56 11.87
N CYS A 380 -9.14 27.45 12.67
CA CYS A 380 -8.66 28.54 13.53
C CYS A 380 -7.72 29.46 12.74
#